data_0692e6fa7dd20cadfd5dd48649684710
#
_entry.id   0692e6fa7dd20cadfd5dd48649684710
#
_cell.length_a   1.000
_cell.length_b   1.000
_cell.length_c   1.000
_cell.angle_alpha   90.00
_cell.angle_beta   90.00
_cell.angle_gamma   90.00
#
_symmetry.space_group_name_H-M   'P 1'
#
loop_
_entity.id
_entity.type
_entity.pdbx_description
1 polymer ?
#
loop_
_entity_poly.entity_id
_entity_poly.type
_entity_poly.pdbx_seq_one_letter_code
_entity_poly.pdbx_strand_id
1 'polypeptide(L)'
;LTDIGATYAEQCRQVLAMVEEAEAQAMGMATKPQGKLRVLSMASFGHHYVSPMLAEFCQTYPELTVEYRTSQNVPDLLAKGIDVSLYLTESLADSRFMARRIGTIFSLLCASPAYLEKYGEPKSLDDLQKHACLRLVNPSITPQWHLVSENSCSYQIDITGPLIADTPELLLDMVQQDMGIALLPTFAVIEAIRTGRLRRVLADWRSPDIGVYTLLPSRHFIDAKTRAWLTWVEQYISPKIQSDTEYFL
;
A
#
# COMPACT_ATOMS: atom_id res chain seq x y z
N LEU A 1 -5.50 -30.77 12.34
CA LEU A 1 -4.82 -29.97 13.39
C LEU A 1 -5.81 -28.97 13.94
N THR A 2 -5.80 -28.75 15.26
CA THR A 2 -6.48 -27.60 15.86
C THR A 2 -5.79 -26.31 15.43
N ASP A 3 -6.46 -25.15 15.55
CA ASP A 3 -5.87 -23.85 15.20
C ASP A 3 -4.56 -23.58 15.96
N ILE A 4 -4.53 -23.95 17.26
CA ILE A 4 -3.32 -23.88 18.08
C ILE A 4 -2.24 -24.82 17.54
N GLY A 5 -2.60 -26.05 17.16
CA GLY A 5 -1.68 -27.02 16.58
C GLY A 5 -1.14 -26.58 15.22
N ALA A 6 -1.93 -25.89 14.40
CA ALA A 6 -1.49 -25.33 13.13
C ALA A 6 -0.47 -24.20 13.34
N THR A 7 -0.75 -23.31 14.31
CA THR A 7 0.16 -22.21 14.71
C THR A 7 1.48 -22.76 15.24
N TYR A 8 1.43 -23.76 16.13
CA TYR A 8 2.63 -24.39 16.68
C TYR A 8 3.47 -25.08 15.60
N ALA A 9 2.83 -25.84 14.72
CA ALA A 9 3.52 -26.51 13.61
C ALA A 9 4.19 -25.50 12.66
N GLU A 10 3.60 -24.32 12.47
CA GLU A 10 4.20 -23.26 11.66
C GLU A 10 5.43 -22.66 12.36
N GLN A 11 5.36 -22.42 13.66
CA GLN A 11 6.51 -21.94 14.45
C GLN A 11 7.67 -22.96 14.44
N CYS A 12 7.36 -24.26 14.56
CA CYS A 12 8.37 -25.30 14.46
C CYS A 12 9.05 -25.32 13.08
N ARG A 13 8.29 -25.16 11.99
CA ARG A 13 8.87 -25.09 10.64
C ARG A 13 9.80 -23.88 10.47
N GLN A 14 9.46 -22.74 11.06
CA GLN A 14 10.32 -21.55 11.03
C GLN A 14 11.63 -21.80 11.77
N VAL A 15 11.60 -22.45 12.93
CA VAL A 15 12.80 -22.81 13.71
C VAL A 15 13.70 -23.78 12.91
N LEU A 16 13.12 -24.78 12.29
CA LEU A 16 13.86 -25.76 11.46
C LEU A 16 14.52 -25.07 10.26
N ALA A 17 13.81 -24.18 9.56
CA ALA A 17 14.37 -23.41 8.46
C ALA A 17 15.53 -22.50 8.90
N MET A 18 15.47 -21.94 10.13
CA MET A 18 16.56 -21.17 10.71
C MET A 18 17.81 -22.03 10.96
N VAL A 19 17.63 -23.26 11.43
CA VAL A 19 18.75 -24.20 11.66
C VAL A 19 19.39 -24.60 10.33
N GLU A 20 18.61 -24.97 9.34
CA GLU A 20 19.09 -25.35 7.99
C GLU A 20 19.89 -24.20 7.33
N GLU A 21 19.42 -22.95 7.47
CA GLU A 21 20.15 -21.81 6.91
C GLU A 21 21.44 -21.49 7.68
N ALA A 22 21.42 -21.64 9.00
CA ALA A 22 22.63 -21.48 9.81
C ALA A 22 23.71 -22.53 9.45
N GLU A 23 23.29 -23.77 9.22
CA GLU A 23 24.18 -24.83 8.74
C GLU A 23 24.74 -24.54 7.35
N ALA A 24 23.88 -24.08 6.41
CA ALA A 24 24.30 -23.71 5.06
C ALA A 24 25.28 -22.52 5.06
N GLN A 25 25.05 -21.53 5.90
CA GLN A 25 25.97 -20.39 6.08
C GLN A 25 27.32 -20.85 6.66
N ALA A 26 27.30 -21.76 7.64
CA ALA A 26 28.53 -22.32 8.23
C ALA A 26 29.34 -23.12 7.21
N MET A 27 28.67 -23.72 6.23
CA MET A 27 29.30 -24.45 5.12
C MET A 27 29.69 -23.56 3.94
N GLY A 28 29.48 -22.22 4.04
CA GLY A 28 29.79 -21.28 2.96
C GLY A 28 28.90 -21.45 1.73
N MET A 29 27.76 -22.14 1.85
CA MET A 29 26.79 -22.32 0.77
C MET A 29 25.81 -21.15 0.74
N ALA A 30 25.67 -20.54 -0.43
CA ALA A 30 24.56 -19.61 -0.67
C ALA A 30 23.26 -20.40 -0.68
N THR A 31 22.39 -20.18 0.31
CA THR A 31 21.06 -20.81 0.35
C THR A 31 20.20 -20.26 -0.80
N LYS A 32 19.71 -21.17 -1.65
CA LYS A 32 18.77 -20.79 -2.71
C LYS A 32 17.41 -20.46 -2.10
N PRO A 33 16.74 -19.40 -2.61
CA PRO A 33 15.36 -19.14 -2.24
C PRO A 33 14.45 -20.32 -2.65
N GLN A 34 13.83 -21.00 -1.67
CA GLN A 34 12.96 -22.14 -1.92
C GLN A 34 11.83 -22.23 -0.88
N GLY A 35 10.79 -22.99 -1.19
CA GLY A 35 9.66 -23.24 -0.30
C GLY A 35 8.54 -22.22 -0.45
N LYS A 36 7.83 -21.91 0.65
CA LYS A 36 6.67 -21.01 0.62
C LYS A 36 7.04 -19.64 1.20
N LEU A 37 6.84 -18.60 0.40
CA LEU A 37 6.93 -17.19 0.80
C LEU A 37 5.54 -16.61 1.00
N ARG A 38 5.22 -16.14 2.21
CA ARG A 38 3.91 -15.57 2.56
C ARG A 38 4.01 -14.06 2.64
N VAL A 39 3.38 -13.41 1.67
CA VAL A 39 3.37 -11.95 1.53
C VAL A 39 1.98 -11.41 1.85
N LEU A 40 1.93 -10.33 2.62
CA LEU A 40 0.71 -9.58 2.90
C LEU A 40 0.84 -8.14 2.41
N SER A 41 -0.21 -7.57 1.84
CA SER A 41 -0.29 -6.14 1.55
C SER A 41 -1.72 -5.60 1.70
N MET A 42 -1.87 -4.27 1.58
CA MET A 42 -3.18 -3.67 1.29
C MET A 42 -3.55 -3.99 -0.17
N ALA A 43 -4.84 -4.28 -0.42
CA ALA A 43 -5.31 -4.81 -1.71
C ALA A 43 -4.95 -3.90 -2.90
N SER A 44 -5.32 -2.64 -2.83
CA SER A 44 -5.09 -1.66 -3.89
C SER A 44 -3.60 -1.43 -4.17
N PHE A 45 -2.80 -1.31 -3.12
CA PHE A 45 -1.35 -1.17 -3.25
C PHE A 45 -0.73 -2.40 -3.91
N GLY A 46 -1.13 -3.58 -3.48
CA GLY A 46 -0.65 -4.83 -4.05
C GLY A 46 -1.04 -5.02 -5.50
N HIS A 47 -2.27 -4.66 -5.85
CA HIS A 47 -2.71 -4.72 -7.25
C HIS A 47 -1.86 -3.80 -8.15
N HIS A 48 -1.58 -2.59 -7.69
CA HIS A 48 -0.87 -1.60 -8.49
C HIS A 48 0.65 -1.85 -8.58
N TYR A 49 1.30 -2.17 -7.46
CA TYR A 49 2.77 -2.27 -7.41
C TYR A 49 3.31 -3.69 -7.39
N VAL A 50 2.61 -4.64 -6.76
CA VAL A 50 3.12 -6.01 -6.61
C VAL A 50 2.72 -6.88 -7.80
N SER A 51 1.46 -6.83 -8.20
CA SER A 51 0.94 -7.66 -9.30
C SER A 51 1.78 -7.56 -10.59
N PRO A 52 2.20 -6.37 -11.07
CA PRO A 52 2.98 -6.28 -12.31
C PRO A 52 4.34 -6.99 -12.26
N MET A 53 4.98 -7.05 -11.09
CA MET A 53 6.30 -7.67 -10.94
C MET A 53 6.25 -9.14 -10.51
N LEU A 54 5.09 -9.63 -10.06
CA LEU A 54 4.98 -10.94 -9.42
C LEU A 54 5.26 -12.09 -10.38
N ALA A 55 4.84 -11.96 -11.63
CA ALA A 55 5.08 -12.98 -12.66
C ALA A 55 6.58 -13.19 -12.90
N GLU A 56 7.34 -12.10 -13.05
CA GLU A 56 8.79 -12.16 -13.25
C GLU A 56 9.52 -12.71 -12.00
N PHE A 57 9.07 -12.30 -10.79
CA PHE A 57 9.59 -12.85 -9.55
C PHE A 57 9.41 -14.38 -9.48
N CYS A 58 8.22 -14.90 -9.77
CA CYS A 58 7.95 -16.33 -9.74
C CYS A 58 8.76 -17.10 -10.82
N GLN A 59 9.00 -16.49 -11.98
CA GLN A 59 9.86 -17.08 -13.01
C GLN A 59 11.35 -17.11 -12.60
N THR A 60 11.81 -16.08 -11.91
CA THR A 60 13.20 -15.99 -11.44
C THR A 60 13.48 -16.97 -10.30
N TYR A 61 12.48 -17.25 -9.47
CA TYR A 61 12.60 -18.15 -8.32
C TYR A 61 11.60 -19.32 -8.41
N PRO A 62 11.79 -20.27 -9.35
CA PRO A 62 10.81 -21.35 -9.62
C PRO A 62 10.64 -22.35 -8.47
N GLU A 63 11.59 -22.40 -7.54
CA GLU A 63 11.50 -23.24 -6.32
C GLU A 63 10.68 -22.58 -5.19
N LEU A 64 10.21 -21.31 -5.39
CA LEU A 64 9.32 -20.60 -4.47
C LEU A 64 7.87 -20.75 -4.86
N THR A 65 7.03 -20.99 -3.87
CA THR A 65 5.58 -20.77 -3.96
C THR A 65 5.22 -19.49 -3.21
N VAL A 66 4.74 -18.46 -3.92
CA VAL A 66 4.29 -17.22 -3.29
C VAL A 66 2.83 -17.37 -2.87
N GLU A 67 2.58 -17.27 -1.57
CA GLU A 67 1.24 -17.14 -1.01
C GLU A 67 0.96 -15.67 -0.72
N TYR A 68 0.21 -15.03 -1.61
CA TYR A 68 -0.10 -13.61 -1.51
C TYR A 68 -1.48 -13.37 -0.92
N ARG A 69 -1.56 -12.57 0.13
CA ARG A 69 -2.81 -12.22 0.82
C ARG A 69 -2.96 -10.71 0.95
N THR A 70 -4.19 -10.25 1.15
CA THR A 70 -4.49 -8.84 1.38
C THR A 70 -5.22 -8.62 2.69
N SER A 71 -4.96 -7.45 3.33
CA SER A 71 -5.65 -7.02 4.55
C SER A 71 -5.56 -5.50 4.67
N GLN A 72 -6.62 -4.87 5.19
CA GLN A 72 -6.64 -3.45 5.52
C GLN A 72 -6.19 -3.17 6.97
N ASN A 73 -6.11 -4.21 7.81
CA ASN A 73 -5.71 -4.07 9.20
C ASN A 73 -4.21 -4.25 9.39
N VAL A 74 -3.68 -3.64 10.45
CA VAL A 74 -2.31 -3.94 10.92
C VAL A 74 -2.20 -5.45 11.15
N PRO A 75 -1.29 -6.14 10.45
CA PRO A 75 -1.20 -7.58 10.55
C PRO A 75 -0.54 -8.02 11.86
N ASP A 76 -1.06 -9.07 12.48
CA ASP A 76 -0.27 -9.88 13.39
C ASP A 76 0.55 -10.88 12.54
N LEU A 77 1.76 -10.48 12.19
CA LEU A 77 2.62 -11.26 11.27
C LEU A 77 2.97 -12.63 11.85
N LEU A 78 3.24 -12.68 13.17
CA LEU A 78 3.63 -13.92 13.84
C LEU A 78 2.47 -14.90 13.93
N ALA A 79 1.29 -14.46 14.40
CA ALA A 79 0.14 -15.34 14.55
C ALA A 79 -0.38 -15.87 13.21
N LYS A 80 -0.20 -15.11 12.13
CA LYS A 80 -0.64 -15.49 10.78
C LYS A 80 0.45 -16.16 9.94
N GLY A 81 1.66 -16.33 10.48
CA GLY A 81 2.79 -16.92 9.76
C GLY A 81 3.17 -16.16 8.49
N ILE A 82 3.08 -14.82 8.51
CA ILE A 82 3.45 -13.95 7.40
C ILE A 82 4.95 -13.69 7.44
N ASP A 83 5.63 -13.93 6.32
CA ASP A 83 7.08 -13.69 6.21
C ASP A 83 7.38 -12.19 6.03
N VAL A 84 6.58 -11.49 5.21
CA VAL A 84 6.75 -10.05 4.95
C VAL A 84 5.41 -9.38 4.67
N SER A 85 5.24 -8.14 5.15
CA SER A 85 4.09 -7.31 4.81
C SER A 85 4.52 -5.98 4.19
N LEU A 86 3.77 -5.53 3.18
CA LEU A 86 3.82 -4.17 2.64
C LEU A 86 2.67 -3.38 3.27
N TYR A 87 3.00 -2.39 4.08
CA TYR A 87 2.05 -1.66 4.89
C TYR A 87 2.17 -0.14 4.70
N LEU A 88 1.03 0.53 4.68
CA LEU A 88 0.92 1.97 4.46
C LEU A 88 0.40 2.64 5.72
N THR A 89 1.10 3.66 6.21
CA THR A 89 0.68 4.43 7.39
C THR A 89 1.33 5.82 7.40
N GLU A 90 0.65 6.79 7.96
CA GLU A 90 1.23 8.11 8.25
C GLU A 90 2.27 8.04 9.37
N SER A 91 2.03 7.18 10.37
CA SER A 91 2.97 6.95 11.46
C SER A 91 3.01 5.48 11.86
N LEU A 92 4.22 4.98 12.08
CA LEU A 92 4.42 3.68 12.71
C LEU A 92 4.39 3.87 14.22
N ALA A 93 3.39 3.28 14.89
CA ALA A 93 3.46 3.10 16.32
C ALA A 93 4.68 2.22 16.67
N ASP A 94 5.25 2.37 17.87
CA ASP A 94 6.31 1.48 18.36
C ASP A 94 5.85 0.03 18.21
N SER A 95 6.36 -0.63 17.19
CA SER A 95 5.93 -1.98 16.82
C SER A 95 7.03 -2.99 17.17
N ARG A 96 6.59 -4.22 17.49
CA ARG A 96 7.50 -5.37 17.66
C ARG A 96 8.12 -5.82 16.32
N PHE A 97 7.75 -5.17 15.23
CA PHE A 97 8.19 -5.52 13.87
C PHE A 97 9.45 -4.76 13.47
N MET A 98 10.27 -5.39 12.66
CA MET A 98 11.27 -4.66 11.91
C MET A 98 10.56 -3.96 10.75
N ALA A 99 10.65 -2.63 10.72
CA ALA A 99 10.07 -1.83 9.66
C ALA A 99 11.17 -1.12 8.86
N ARG A 100 11.07 -1.21 7.53
CA ARG A 100 11.91 -0.45 6.61
C ARG A 100 11.03 0.35 5.67
N ARG A 101 11.22 1.66 5.63
CA ARG A 101 10.52 2.53 4.68
C ARG A 101 11.08 2.31 3.29
N ILE A 102 10.20 2.06 2.32
CA ILE A 102 10.54 1.81 0.91
C ILE A 102 10.05 2.91 -0.03
N GLY A 103 9.25 3.83 0.48
CA GLY A 103 8.75 4.96 -0.29
C GLY A 103 7.75 5.81 0.49
N THR A 104 7.19 6.76 -0.21
CA THR A 104 6.15 7.68 0.29
C THR A 104 5.12 7.86 -0.82
N ILE A 105 3.86 7.88 -0.46
CA ILE A 105 2.73 8.26 -1.31
C ILE A 105 1.91 9.34 -0.64
N PHE A 106 1.01 9.95 -1.36
CA PHE A 106 -0.04 10.82 -0.85
C PHE A 106 -1.29 10.68 -1.70
N SER A 107 -2.38 11.32 -1.28
CA SER A 107 -3.64 11.34 -2.02
C SER A 107 -3.90 12.72 -2.61
N LEU A 108 -4.57 12.73 -3.76
CA LEU A 108 -4.95 13.93 -4.51
C LEU A 108 -6.45 14.05 -4.61
N LEU A 109 -6.94 15.29 -4.62
CA LEU A 109 -8.31 15.62 -4.93
C LEU A 109 -8.50 15.53 -6.45
N CYS A 110 -9.45 14.72 -6.90
CA CYS A 110 -9.73 14.55 -8.32
C CYS A 110 -11.21 14.38 -8.62
N ALA A 111 -11.58 14.78 -9.83
CA ALA A 111 -12.91 14.65 -10.40
C ALA A 111 -12.82 14.38 -11.91
N SER A 112 -13.88 13.89 -12.51
CA SER A 112 -13.99 13.78 -13.97
C SER A 112 -14.20 15.15 -14.62
N PRO A 113 -13.73 15.36 -15.86
CA PRO A 113 -14.00 16.58 -16.60
C PRO A 113 -15.49 16.89 -16.72
N ALA A 114 -16.32 15.90 -17.00
CA ALA A 114 -17.76 16.07 -17.16
C ALA A 114 -18.45 16.50 -15.86
N TYR A 115 -18.03 15.97 -14.71
CA TYR A 115 -18.50 16.46 -13.41
C TYR A 115 -18.18 17.94 -13.21
N LEU A 116 -16.95 18.34 -13.53
CA LEU A 116 -16.48 19.74 -13.36
C LEU A 116 -17.20 20.69 -14.34
N GLU A 117 -17.49 20.25 -15.56
CA GLU A 117 -18.28 21.05 -16.50
C GLU A 117 -19.71 21.29 -16.00
N LYS A 118 -20.31 20.29 -15.36
CA LYS A 118 -21.69 20.38 -14.87
C LYS A 118 -21.84 21.14 -13.57
N TYR A 119 -20.93 20.95 -12.62
CA TYR A 119 -21.05 21.48 -11.25
C TYR A 119 -20.07 22.60 -10.90
N GLY A 120 -19.15 22.93 -11.83
CA GLY A 120 -18.07 23.87 -11.61
C GLY A 120 -16.84 23.21 -11.00
N GLU A 121 -15.70 23.89 -11.13
CA GLU A 121 -14.45 23.47 -10.50
C GLU A 121 -14.29 24.20 -9.15
N PRO A 122 -14.05 23.48 -8.02
CA PRO A 122 -13.84 24.11 -6.73
C PRO A 122 -12.57 24.96 -6.76
N LYS A 123 -12.64 26.19 -6.26
CA LYS A 123 -11.51 27.15 -6.22
C LYS A 123 -10.92 27.29 -4.82
N SER A 124 -11.62 26.83 -3.80
CA SER A 124 -11.21 26.83 -2.40
C SER A 124 -11.67 25.57 -1.70
N LEU A 125 -11.12 25.27 -0.53
CA LEU A 125 -11.57 24.15 0.30
C LEU A 125 -13.05 24.29 0.70
N ASP A 126 -13.52 25.52 0.94
CA ASP A 126 -14.91 25.77 1.31
C ASP A 126 -15.89 25.40 0.19
N ASP A 127 -15.45 25.47 -1.07
CA ASP A 127 -16.31 25.09 -2.19
C ASP A 127 -16.62 23.58 -2.18
N LEU A 128 -15.79 22.74 -1.54
CA LEU A 128 -16.05 21.30 -1.40
C LEU A 128 -17.38 21.01 -0.71
N GLN A 129 -17.87 21.91 0.14
CA GLN A 129 -19.19 21.80 0.77
C GLN A 129 -20.35 21.85 -0.23
N LYS A 130 -20.13 22.33 -1.45
CA LYS A 130 -21.12 22.43 -2.52
C LYS A 130 -21.05 21.23 -3.49
N HIS A 131 -20.06 20.36 -3.29
CA HIS A 131 -19.80 19.22 -4.14
C HIS A 131 -20.13 17.89 -3.45
N ALA A 132 -20.48 16.89 -4.24
CA ALA A 132 -20.55 15.52 -3.77
C ALA A 132 -19.12 14.99 -3.54
N CYS A 133 -18.75 14.74 -2.27
CA CYS A 133 -17.42 14.23 -1.91
C CYS A 133 -17.50 12.75 -1.58
N LEU A 134 -16.83 11.91 -2.36
CA LEU A 134 -16.82 10.46 -2.19
C LEU A 134 -15.71 10.09 -1.21
N ARG A 135 -16.05 9.35 -0.16
CA ARG A 135 -15.16 9.13 0.97
C ARG A 135 -14.54 7.74 0.98
N LEU A 136 -13.21 7.70 1.02
CA LEU A 136 -12.45 6.50 1.33
C LEU A 136 -12.43 6.30 2.85
N VAL A 137 -12.72 5.08 3.31
CA VAL A 137 -12.58 4.70 4.71
C VAL A 137 -11.70 3.48 4.84
N ASN A 138 -10.86 3.49 5.84
CA ASN A 138 -10.18 2.31 6.37
C ASN A 138 -9.97 2.52 7.88
N PRO A 139 -9.54 1.50 8.63
CA PRO A 139 -9.34 1.62 10.08
C PRO A 139 -8.35 2.71 10.50
N SER A 140 -7.49 3.16 9.59
CA SER A 140 -6.45 4.17 9.85
C SER A 140 -6.80 5.56 9.32
N ILE A 141 -7.95 5.75 8.64
CA ILE A 141 -8.36 7.04 8.04
C ILE A 141 -9.51 7.63 8.86
N THR A 142 -9.36 8.89 9.24
CA THR A 142 -10.42 9.65 9.90
C THR A 142 -11.60 9.93 8.96
N PRO A 143 -12.82 10.17 9.47
CA PRO A 143 -13.96 10.56 8.64
C PRO A 143 -13.76 11.87 7.87
N GLN A 144 -12.88 12.73 8.35
CA GLN A 144 -12.55 14.02 7.78
C GLN A 144 -11.43 13.88 6.75
N TRP A 145 -11.45 14.71 5.72
CA TRP A 145 -10.27 14.86 4.88
C TRP A 145 -9.23 15.73 5.59
N HIS A 146 -8.05 15.17 5.79
CA HIS A 146 -6.90 15.89 6.25
C HIS A 146 -6.08 16.32 5.02
N LEU A 147 -5.93 17.63 4.84
CA LEU A 147 -5.26 18.23 3.68
C LEU A 147 -4.11 19.12 4.14
N VAL A 148 -3.03 19.09 3.40
CA VAL A 148 -1.84 19.91 3.61
C VAL A 148 -1.53 20.68 2.32
N SER A 149 -1.11 21.93 2.47
CA SER A 149 -0.61 22.74 1.36
C SER A 149 0.92 22.72 1.30
N GLU A 150 1.49 23.18 0.19
CA GLU A 150 2.94 23.36 0.03
C GLU A 150 3.54 24.28 1.13
N ASN A 151 2.78 25.25 1.61
CA ASN A 151 3.20 26.17 2.68
C ASN A 151 3.03 25.56 4.08
N SER A 152 2.88 24.24 4.20
CA SER A 152 2.70 23.51 5.47
C SER A 152 1.45 23.92 6.27
N CYS A 153 0.48 24.58 5.64
CA CYS A 153 -0.83 24.76 6.25
C CYS A 153 -1.57 23.41 6.28
N SER A 154 -2.18 23.09 7.41
CA SER A 154 -2.93 21.85 7.60
C SER A 154 -4.39 22.17 7.89
N TYR A 155 -5.30 21.49 7.18
CA TYR A 155 -6.74 21.62 7.34
C TYR A 155 -7.41 20.27 7.48
N GLN A 156 -8.38 20.20 8.39
CA GLN A 156 -9.30 19.08 8.48
C GLN A 156 -10.68 19.57 8.04
N ILE A 157 -11.27 18.87 7.07
CA ILE A 157 -12.53 19.30 6.49
C ILE A 157 -13.56 18.17 6.58
N ASP A 158 -14.71 18.49 7.14
CA ASP A 158 -15.87 17.61 7.10
C ASP A 158 -16.43 17.61 5.68
N ILE A 159 -16.63 16.43 5.14
CA ILE A 159 -17.16 16.24 3.80
C ILE A 159 -18.47 15.49 3.83
N THR A 160 -19.33 15.78 2.86
CA THR A 160 -20.59 15.09 2.65
C THR A 160 -20.68 14.56 1.23
N GLY A 161 -21.32 13.41 1.07
CA GLY A 161 -21.49 12.83 -0.26
C GLY A 161 -22.23 11.50 -0.22
N PRO A 162 -22.62 11.01 -1.40
CA PRO A 162 -23.53 9.88 -1.51
C PRO A 162 -22.85 8.50 -1.32
N LEU A 163 -21.49 8.46 -1.27
CA LEU A 163 -20.78 7.18 -1.24
C LEU A 163 -19.61 7.18 -0.26
N ILE A 164 -19.52 6.08 0.46
CA ILE A 164 -18.39 5.72 1.31
C ILE A 164 -17.94 4.32 0.88
N ALA A 165 -16.65 4.16 0.61
CA ALA A 165 -16.06 2.87 0.22
C ALA A 165 -14.73 2.64 0.92
N ASP A 166 -14.30 1.39 0.99
CA ASP A 166 -13.04 0.96 1.62
C ASP A 166 -11.93 0.66 0.60
N THR A 167 -12.23 0.75 -0.69
CA THR A 167 -11.27 0.54 -1.78
C THR A 167 -11.16 1.76 -2.68
N PRO A 168 -9.93 2.24 -2.96
CA PRO A 168 -9.71 3.35 -3.89
C PRO A 168 -10.25 3.09 -5.30
N GLU A 169 -10.21 1.84 -5.78
CA GLU A 169 -10.66 1.45 -7.12
C GLU A 169 -12.14 1.72 -7.32
N LEU A 170 -12.98 1.35 -6.33
CA LEU A 170 -14.41 1.63 -6.42
C LEU A 170 -14.68 3.13 -6.47
N LEU A 171 -13.99 3.92 -5.65
CA LEU A 171 -14.15 5.38 -5.70
C LEU A 171 -13.64 5.97 -7.01
N LEU A 172 -12.52 5.46 -7.55
CA LEU A 172 -11.99 5.86 -8.85
C LEU A 172 -13.04 5.64 -9.96
N ASP A 173 -13.67 4.46 -9.99
CA ASP A 173 -14.70 4.14 -10.95
C ASP A 173 -15.91 5.09 -10.83
N MET A 174 -16.33 5.41 -9.62
CA MET A 174 -17.46 6.33 -9.38
C MET A 174 -17.13 7.78 -9.74
N VAL A 175 -15.90 8.22 -9.48
CA VAL A 175 -15.42 9.55 -9.92
C VAL A 175 -15.40 9.64 -11.45
N GLN A 176 -14.96 8.58 -12.14
CA GLN A 176 -14.97 8.50 -13.60
C GLN A 176 -16.39 8.46 -14.19
N GLN A 177 -17.38 8.08 -13.40
CA GLN A 177 -18.82 8.12 -13.75
C GLN A 177 -19.51 9.40 -13.28
N ASP A 178 -18.76 10.48 -13.11
CA ASP A 178 -19.25 11.84 -12.81
C ASP A 178 -19.98 11.97 -11.46
N MET A 179 -19.68 11.08 -10.49
CA MET A 179 -20.43 11.03 -9.24
C MET A 179 -19.98 12.09 -8.22
N GLY A 180 -18.75 12.63 -8.36
CA GLY A 180 -18.25 13.61 -7.41
C GLY A 180 -16.73 13.80 -7.43
N ILE A 181 -16.23 14.37 -6.33
CA ILE A 181 -14.81 14.56 -6.04
C ILE A 181 -14.36 13.51 -5.01
N ALA A 182 -13.18 12.95 -5.18
CA ALA A 182 -12.59 12.06 -4.18
C ALA A 182 -11.13 12.42 -3.89
N LEU A 183 -10.70 12.12 -2.66
CA LEU A 183 -9.30 12.16 -2.25
C LEU A 183 -8.72 10.74 -2.39
N LEU A 184 -7.95 10.53 -3.44
CA LEU A 184 -7.47 9.20 -3.84
C LEU A 184 -5.94 9.12 -3.90
N PRO A 185 -5.33 7.97 -3.52
CA PRO A 185 -3.90 7.76 -3.60
C PRO A 185 -3.34 8.00 -5.00
N THR A 186 -2.15 8.60 -5.08
CA THR A 186 -1.47 8.91 -6.34
C THR A 186 -1.40 7.71 -7.27
N PHE A 187 -1.06 6.54 -6.77
CA PHE A 187 -0.96 5.32 -7.57
C PHE A 187 -2.29 4.89 -8.20
N ALA A 188 -3.42 5.15 -7.52
CA ALA A 188 -4.73 4.76 -8.07
C ALA A 188 -5.18 5.67 -9.21
N VAL A 189 -4.78 6.95 -9.20
CA VAL A 189 -5.29 7.98 -10.14
C VAL A 189 -4.34 8.34 -11.27
N ILE A 190 -3.05 7.97 -11.16
CA ILE A 190 -2.00 8.43 -12.10
C ILE A 190 -2.36 8.14 -13.56
N GLU A 191 -2.85 6.95 -13.88
CA GLU A 191 -3.20 6.57 -15.23
C GLU A 191 -4.47 7.31 -15.73
N ALA A 192 -5.45 7.50 -14.85
CA ALA A 192 -6.66 8.24 -15.18
C ALA A 192 -6.38 9.73 -15.43
N ILE A 193 -5.43 10.31 -14.70
CA ILE A 193 -4.99 11.70 -14.89
C ILE A 193 -4.15 11.82 -16.17
N ARG A 194 -3.19 10.92 -16.41
CA ARG A 194 -2.37 10.91 -17.64
C ARG A 194 -3.21 10.80 -18.91
N THR A 195 -4.30 10.04 -18.86
CA THR A 195 -5.21 9.85 -20.00
C THR A 195 -6.34 10.89 -20.08
N GLY A 196 -6.37 11.86 -19.17
CA GLY A 196 -7.39 12.90 -19.13
C GLY A 196 -8.78 12.46 -18.68
N ARG A 197 -8.92 11.22 -18.18
CA ARG A 197 -10.18 10.70 -17.62
C ARG A 197 -10.51 11.36 -16.28
N LEU A 198 -9.49 11.81 -15.55
CA LEU A 198 -9.62 12.61 -14.34
C LEU A 198 -8.78 13.86 -14.44
N ARG A 199 -9.21 14.89 -13.69
CA ARG A 199 -8.44 16.12 -13.44
C ARG A 199 -8.18 16.26 -11.95
N ARG A 200 -6.97 16.68 -11.60
CA ARG A 200 -6.64 17.12 -10.25
C ARG A 200 -7.35 18.46 -10.01
N VAL A 201 -8.03 18.58 -8.89
CA VAL A 201 -8.65 19.83 -8.43
C VAL A 201 -7.98 20.30 -7.16
N LEU A 202 -8.01 21.62 -6.89
CA LEU A 202 -7.34 22.23 -5.74
C LEU A 202 -5.87 21.76 -5.65
N ALA A 203 -5.11 21.99 -6.73
CA ALA A 203 -3.77 21.42 -6.92
C ALA A 203 -2.76 21.79 -5.82
N ASP A 204 -2.98 22.90 -5.10
CA ASP A 204 -2.16 23.34 -3.96
C ASP A 204 -2.37 22.46 -2.70
N TRP A 205 -3.33 21.53 -2.75
CA TRP A 205 -3.72 20.70 -1.62
C TRP A 205 -3.57 19.22 -1.92
N ARG A 206 -3.10 18.45 -0.93
CA ARG A 206 -2.98 17.01 -0.97
C ARG A 206 -3.13 16.41 0.43
N SER A 207 -3.22 15.10 0.54
CA SER A 207 -3.12 14.47 1.87
C SER A 207 -1.71 14.66 2.46
N PRO A 208 -1.52 14.49 3.77
CA PRO A 208 -0.21 14.24 4.35
C PRO A 208 0.49 13.06 3.66
N ASP A 209 1.79 13.00 3.86
CA ASP A 209 2.62 11.89 3.39
C ASP A 209 2.25 10.59 4.11
N ILE A 210 2.06 9.54 3.33
CA ILE A 210 1.82 8.18 3.82
C ILE A 210 3.09 7.37 3.52
N GLY A 211 3.77 6.92 4.56
CA GLY A 211 4.94 6.06 4.42
C GLY A 211 4.54 4.66 3.96
N VAL A 212 5.30 4.12 3.02
CA VAL A 212 5.20 2.72 2.58
C VAL A 212 6.33 1.94 3.23
N TYR A 213 6.00 0.87 3.92
CA TYR A 213 6.95 0.09 4.71
C TYR A 213 6.91 -1.39 4.34
N THR A 214 8.07 -2.03 4.36
CA THR A 214 8.17 -3.47 4.55
C THR A 214 8.20 -3.77 6.04
N LEU A 215 7.33 -4.67 6.51
CA LEU A 215 7.29 -5.13 7.89
C LEU A 215 7.70 -6.60 7.95
N LEU A 216 8.61 -6.92 8.87
CA LEU A 216 9.10 -8.27 9.13
C LEU A 216 8.82 -8.67 10.58
N PRO A 217 8.52 -9.95 10.85
CA PRO A 217 8.19 -10.42 12.19
C PRO A 217 9.37 -10.40 13.18
N SER A 218 10.61 -10.40 12.70
CA SER A 218 11.83 -10.47 13.54
C SER A 218 12.97 -9.66 12.95
N ARG A 219 13.86 -9.16 13.83
CA ARG A 219 15.11 -8.47 13.47
C ARG A 219 16.28 -9.42 13.31
N HIS A 220 16.20 -10.63 13.86
CA HIS A 220 17.36 -11.49 14.08
C HIS A 220 17.62 -12.46 12.94
N PHE A 221 16.61 -12.74 12.11
CA PHE A 221 16.77 -13.71 11.06
C PHE A 221 15.90 -13.39 9.84
N ILE A 222 16.51 -13.24 8.69
CA ILE A 222 15.86 -13.06 7.39
C ILE A 222 16.34 -14.21 6.49
N ASP A 223 15.47 -15.16 6.21
CA ASP A 223 15.78 -16.30 5.35
C ASP A 223 16.00 -15.91 3.87
N ALA A 224 16.53 -16.82 3.08
CA ALA A 224 16.90 -16.55 1.70
C ALA A 224 15.71 -16.13 0.83
N LYS A 225 14.52 -16.70 1.04
CA LYS A 225 13.31 -16.35 0.28
C LYS A 225 12.83 -14.95 0.61
N THR A 226 12.82 -14.56 1.88
CA THR A 226 12.45 -13.21 2.32
C THR A 226 13.46 -12.18 1.83
N ARG A 227 14.76 -12.50 1.88
CA ARG A 227 15.83 -11.63 1.36
C ARG A 227 15.67 -11.39 -0.14
N ALA A 228 15.39 -12.44 -0.92
CA ALA A 228 15.13 -12.33 -2.35
C ALA A 228 13.93 -11.40 -2.63
N TRP A 229 12.85 -11.54 -1.86
CA TRP A 229 11.69 -10.66 -1.97
C TRP A 229 12.02 -9.20 -1.64
N LEU A 230 12.74 -8.93 -0.55
CA LEU A 230 13.14 -7.57 -0.17
C LEU A 230 14.01 -6.91 -1.23
N THR A 231 14.97 -7.64 -1.79
CA THR A 231 15.80 -7.15 -2.91
C THR A 231 14.94 -6.79 -4.12
N TRP A 232 13.94 -7.62 -4.42
CA TRP A 232 13.02 -7.38 -5.53
C TRP A 232 12.15 -6.15 -5.30
N VAL A 233 11.62 -5.97 -4.09
CA VAL A 233 10.87 -4.77 -3.69
C VAL A 233 11.71 -3.50 -3.85
N GLU A 234 12.98 -3.54 -3.44
CA GLU A 234 13.90 -2.40 -3.60
C GLU A 234 14.20 -2.09 -5.06
N GLN A 235 14.32 -3.12 -5.88
CA GLN A 235 14.68 -2.97 -7.28
C GLN A 235 13.52 -2.50 -8.16
N TYR A 236 12.29 -2.93 -7.87
CA TYR A 236 11.13 -2.71 -8.75
C TYR A 236 10.05 -1.81 -8.13
N ILE A 237 9.71 -2.00 -6.86
CA ILE A 237 8.62 -1.26 -6.21
C ILE A 237 9.07 0.13 -5.77
N SER A 238 10.20 0.24 -5.08
CA SER A 238 10.67 1.53 -4.55
C SER A 238 10.88 2.58 -5.63
N PRO A 239 11.55 2.30 -6.76
CA PRO A 239 11.71 3.28 -7.84
C PRO A 239 10.39 3.65 -8.50
N LYS A 240 9.45 2.68 -8.60
CA LYS A 240 8.13 2.94 -9.18
C LYS A 240 7.29 3.85 -8.30
N ILE A 241 7.29 3.65 -6.98
CA ILE A 241 6.64 4.55 -6.01
C ILE A 241 7.22 5.96 -6.14
N GLN A 242 8.53 6.07 -6.20
CA GLN A 242 9.21 7.37 -6.36
C GLN A 242 8.78 8.07 -7.64
N SER A 243 8.86 7.41 -8.78
CA SER A 243 8.47 7.96 -10.08
C SER A 243 7.00 8.40 -10.13
N ASP A 244 6.09 7.59 -9.57
CA ASP A 244 4.65 7.91 -9.54
C ASP A 244 4.35 9.09 -8.60
N THR A 245 5.10 9.24 -7.53
CA THR A 245 4.97 10.36 -6.57
C THR A 245 5.53 11.65 -7.16
N GLU A 246 6.72 11.60 -7.77
CA GLU A 246 7.39 12.74 -8.41
C GLU A 246 6.59 13.32 -9.58
N TYR A 247 5.78 12.51 -10.26
CA TYR A 247 4.89 12.98 -11.33
C TYR A 247 3.91 14.08 -10.88
N PHE A 248 3.58 14.12 -9.57
CA PHE A 248 2.60 15.05 -9.02
C PHE A 248 3.21 16.18 -8.16
N LEU A 249 4.51 16.16 -7.94
CA LEU A 249 5.25 17.21 -7.24
C LEU A 249 5.77 18.26 -8.22
#